data_fa4ae9272307a1e7d41d65077b62f381
#
_entry.id   fa4ae9272307a1e7d41d65077b62f381
#
_cell.length_a   1.000
_cell.length_b   1.000
_cell.length_c   1.000
_cell.angle_alpha   90.00
_cell.angle_beta   90.00
_cell.angle_gamma   90.00
#
_symmetry.space_group_name_H-M   'P 1'
#
loop_
_entity.id
_entity.type
_entity.pdbx_description
1 polymer ?
#
loop_
_entity_poly.entity_id
_entity_poly.type
_entity_poly.pdbx_seq_one_letter_code
_entity_poly.pdbx_strand_id
1 'polypeptide(L)' 'MCIRDRTKPDHYNKGAIEAIEAIKASMPDHEFRGYLKGNALKYLWRYDYKGKPVEDLRKCRWYIERLIKEMN' A
#
# COMPACT_ATOMS: atom_id res chain seq x y z
N MET A 1 -2.20 3.28 -4.82
CA MET A 1 -3.11 3.53 -4.40
C MET A 1 -3.44 4.77 -4.37
N CYS A 2 -3.87 5.22 -4.63
CA CYS A 2 -4.13 6.32 -4.57
C CYS A 2 -4.96 6.70 -3.81
N ILE A 3 -5.25 6.83 -3.31
CA ILE A 3 -5.99 7.15 -2.51
C ILE A 3 -6.04 8.32 -2.27
N ARG A 4 -6.12 8.92 -2.42
CA ARG A 4 -6.22 9.86 -2.24
C ARG A 4 -7.12 10.50 -1.99
N ASP A 5 -7.77 10.70 -2.12
CA ASP A 5 -8.60 11.21 -1.94
C ASP A 5 -9.37 11.85 -2.17
N ARG A 6 -10.12 12.14 -2.10
CA ARG A 6 -10.47 12.96 -2.46
C ARG A 6 -11.76 13.46 -2.36
N THR A 7 -12.64 13.72 -2.93
CA THR A 7 -13.77 14.34 -3.00
C THR A 7 -14.80 13.66 -2.33
N LYS A 8 -15.28 12.65 -2.49
CA LYS A 8 -16.13 11.94 -1.74
C LYS A 8 -15.33 11.07 -0.97
N PRO A 9 -14.75 11.51 0.08
CA PRO A 9 -13.75 10.78 0.81
C PRO A 9 -14.20 9.41 1.23
N ASP A 10 -15.38 9.25 1.78
CA ASP A 10 -15.72 7.93 2.22
C ASP A 10 -15.96 7.02 1.04
N HIS A 11 -16.51 7.49 0.01
CA HIS A 11 -16.71 6.68 -1.17
C HIS A 11 -15.38 6.26 -1.75
N TYR A 12 -14.46 7.19 -1.85
CA TYR A 12 -13.18 6.94 -2.42
C TYR A 12 -12.35 6.00 -1.54
N ASN A 13 -12.35 6.27 -0.26
CA ASN A 13 -11.60 5.43 0.67
C ASN A 13 -12.14 4.02 0.71
N LYS A 14 -13.41 3.88 0.56
CA LYS A 14 -14.03 2.59 0.55
C LYS A 14 -13.54 1.76 -0.64
N GLY A 15 -13.41 2.39 -1.80
CA GLY A 15 -12.87 1.70 -2.96
C GLY A 15 -11.45 1.23 -2.75
N ALA A 16 -10.62 2.08 -2.14
CA ALA A 16 -9.24 1.72 -1.89
C ALA A 16 -9.15 0.57 -0.88
N ILE A 17 -9.98 0.61 0.14
CA ILE A 17 -10.00 -0.45 1.13
C ILE A 17 -10.44 -1.75 0.49
N GLU A 18 -11.43 -1.69 -0.36
CA GLU A 18 -11.90 -2.89 -1.03
C GLU A 18 -10.82 -3.50 -1.90
N ALA A 19 -10.04 -2.67 -2.57
CA ALA A 19 -8.99 -3.19 -3.42
C ALA A 19 -7.96 -3.96 -2.63
N ILE A 20 -7.50 -3.41 -1.52
CA ILE A 20 -6.48 -4.09 -0.73
C ILE A 20 -7.05 -5.34 -0.07
N GLU A 21 -8.29 -5.31 0.33
CA GLU A 21 -8.91 -6.47 0.94
C GLU A 21 -9.15 -7.57 -0.10
N ALA A 22 -9.50 -7.19 -1.31
CA ALA A 22 -9.66 -8.17 -2.38
C ALA A 22 -8.33 -8.85 -2.70
N ILE A 23 -7.25 -8.07 -2.71
CA ILE A 23 -5.93 -8.63 -2.95
C ILE A 23 -5.58 -9.61 -1.82
N LYS A 24 -5.85 -9.22 -0.59
CA LYS A 24 -5.57 -10.09 0.54
C LYS A 24 -6.36 -11.39 0.44
N ALA A 25 -7.62 -11.29 0.07
CA ALA A 25 -8.48 -12.47 -0.01
C ALA A 25 -8.09 -13.41 -1.13
N SER A 26 -7.34 -12.91 -2.10
CA SER A 26 -7.02 -13.72 -3.28
C SER A 26 -5.80 -14.60 -3.10
N MET A 27 -5.15 -14.56 -1.95
CA MET A 27 -3.91 -15.30 -1.76
C MET A 27 -3.72 -15.69 -0.32
N PRO A 28 -2.91 -16.71 -0.05
CA PRO A 28 -2.59 -17.09 1.32
C PRO A 28 -1.84 -15.97 2.04
N ASP A 29 -1.85 -16.03 3.37
CA ASP A 29 -1.25 -14.98 4.18
C ASP A 29 0.20 -14.70 3.82
N HIS A 30 0.99 -15.75 3.64
CA HIS A 30 2.41 -15.52 3.37
C HIS A 30 2.62 -14.85 2.02
N GLU A 31 1.73 -15.09 1.06
CA GLU A 31 1.84 -14.44 -0.23
C GLU A 31 1.43 -12.97 -0.15
N PHE A 32 0.40 -12.70 0.64
CA PHE A 32 -0.02 -11.31 0.82
C PHE A 32 1.09 -10.51 1.50
N ARG A 33 1.78 -11.11 2.47
CA ARG A 33 2.92 -10.44 3.08
C ARG A 33 4.02 -10.17 2.07
N GLY A 34 4.23 -11.11 1.13
CA GLY A 34 5.19 -10.87 0.06
C GLY A 34 4.78 -9.73 -0.86
N TYR A 35 3.48 -9.63 -1.14
CA TYR A 35 2.97 -8.54 -1.93
C TYR A 35 3.26 -7.19 -1.25
N LEU A 36 3.01 -7.11 0.06
CA LEU A 36 3.27 -5.88 0.80
C LEU A 36 4.76 -5.56 0.83
N LYS A 37 5.58 -6.57 1.04
CA LYS A 37 7.03 -6.39 1.03
C LYS A 37 7.50 -5.86 -0.31
N GLY A 38 7.00 -6.44 -1.39
CA GLY A 38 7.40 -6.01 -2.73
C GLY A 38 7.03 -4.58 -3.01
N ASN A 39 5.84 -4.17 -2.59
CA ASN A 39 5.44 -2.79 -2.79
C ASN A 39 6.26 -1.83 -1.94
N ALA A 40 6.55 -2.19 -0.70
CA ALA A 40 7.39 -1.35 0.15
C ALA A 40 8.77 -1.18 -0.49
N LEU A 41 9.35 -2.27 -0.96
CA LEU A 41 10.66 -2.20 -1.60
C LEU A 41 10.63 -1.37 -2.88
N LYS A 42 9.56 -1.50 -3.65
CA LYS A 42 9.44 -0.72 -4.87
C LYS A 42 9.51 0.77 -4.57
N TYR A 43 8.75 1.23 -3.59
CA TYR A 43 8.73 2.65 -3.29
C TYR A 43 10.01 3.11 -2.61
N LEU A 44 10.60 2.27 -1.79
CA LEU A 44 11.88 2.59 -1.18
C LEU A 44 12.97 2.72 -2.24
N TRP A 45 12.93 1.86 -3.24
CA TRP A 45 13.92 1.89 -4.31
C TRP A 45 13.79 3.15 -5.15
N ARG A 46 12.53 3.55 -5.44
CA ARG A 46 12.34 4.58 -6.44
C ARG A 46 12.28 6.00 -5.89
N TYR A 47 12.25 6.19 -4.56
CA TYR A 47 12.04 7.51 -4.01
C TYR A 47 13.10 8.51 -4.49
N ASP A 48 14.27 8.03 -4.83
CA ASP A 48 15.41 8.88 -5.13
C ASP A 48 15.45 9.35 -6.58
N TYR A 49 14.68 8.75 -7.46
CA TYR A 49 14.80 9.14 -8.85
C TYR A 49 13.49 9.30 -9.60
N LYS A 50 12.39 9.23 -8.92
CA LYS A 50 11.11 9.38 -9.61
C LYS A 50 10.49 10.75 -9.44
N GLY A 51 11.15 11.65 -8.73
CA GLY A 51 10.68 13.01 -8.65
C GLY A 51 9.70 13.33 -7.53
N LYS A 52 9.26 12.34 -6.77
CA LYS A 52 8.34 12.57 -5.64
C LYS A 52 8.80 11.80 -4.44
N PRO A 53 9.95 12.18 -3.88
CA PRO A 53 10.55 11.36 -2.82
C PRO A 53 9.71 11.22 -1.58
N VAL A 54 9.12 12.31 -1.08
CA VAL A 54 8.35 12.21 0.15
C VAL A 54 7.11 11.36 -0.07
N GLU A 55 6.47 11.52 -1.22
CA GLU A 55 5.27 10.74 -1.51
C GLU A 55 5.61 9.25 -1.61
N ASP A 56 6.71 8.92 -2.28
CA ASP A 56 7.11 7.52 -2.39
C ASP A 56 7.47 6.93 -1.02
N LEU A 57 8.13 7.71 -0.18
CA LEU A 57 8.46 7.22 1.15
C LEU A 57 7.22 7.03 2.01
N ARG A 58 6.20 7.87 1.83
CA ARG A 58 4.95 7.68 2.55
C ARG A 58 4.23 6.41 2.10
N LYS A 59 4.27 6.12 0.81
CA LYS A 59 3.71 4.88 0.32
C LYS A 59 4.47 3.68 0.87
N CYS A 60 5.79 3.77 0.89
CA CYS A 60 6.60 2.71 1.47
C CYS A 60 6.20 2.47 2.92
N ARG A 61 6.04 3.55 3.69
CA ARG A 61 5.65 3.43 5.09
C ARG A 61 4.28 2.79 5.23
N TRP A 62 3.35 3.15 4.36
CA TRP A 62 2.02 2.57 4.42
C TRP A 62 2.07 1.05 4.24
N TYR A 63 2.86 0.60 3.30
CA TYR A 63 2.96 -0.84 3.07
C TYR A 63 3.67 -1.54 4.22
N ILE A 64 4.66 -0.89 4.81
CA ILE A 64 5.34 -1.47 5.96
C ILE A 64 4.39 -1.57 7.15
N GLU A 65 3.61 -0.52 7.40
CA GLU A 65 2.67 -0.54 8.51
C GLU A 65 1.61 -1.60 8.32
N ARG A 66 1.13 -1.75 7.09
CA ARG A 66 0.17 -2.82 6.83
C ARG A 66 0.79 -4.18 7.03
N LEU A 67 2.05 -4.34 6.65
CA LEU A 67 2.75 -5.60 6.84
C LEU A 67 2.88 -5.92 8.33
N ILE A 68 3.20 -4.93 9.14
CA ILE A 68 3.28 -5.12 10.58
C ILE A 68 1.93 -5.58 11.12
N LYS A 69 0.87 -4.96 10.65
CA LYS A 69 -0.48 -5.30 11.08
C LYS A 69 -0.80 -6.77 10.75
N GLU A 70 -0.38 -7.21 9.57
CA GLU A 70 -0.66 -8.59 9.17
C GLU A 70 0.14 -9.60 9.97
N MET A 71 1.21 -9.19 10.60
CA MET A 71 2.03 -10.10 11.38
C MET A 71 1.68 -10.09 12.86
N ASN A 72 0.80 -9.23 13.28
CA ASN A 72 0.30 -9.25 14.64
C ASN A 72 -0.98 -10.10 14.70
#